data_d4d484692a541cc579a2696aa74173d4
#
_entry.id   d4d484692a541cc579a2696aa74173d4
#
_cell.length_a   1.000
_cell.length_b   1.000
_cell.length_c   1.000
_cell.angle_alpha   90.00
_cell.angle_beta   90.00
_cell.angle_gamma   90.00
#
_symmetry.space_group_name_H-M   'P 1'
#
loop_
_entity.id
_entity.type
_entity.pdbx_description
1 polymer ?
#
loop_
_entity_poly.entity_id
_entity_poly.type
_entity_poly.pdbx_seq_one_letter_code
_entity_poly.pdbx_strand_id
1 'polypeptide(L)'
;MGKIIALANQKGGEGKTTTTINLAASLATLEKKVLVVDADPQANASSGLGVDIKQAECTIYECIIDRANVRDAIHDTEIDTLKVISSHINLVGAEIEMLNLKNREKILKEVLAPLKEEFDYILIDCSPSLGLITINALTAADSVIIPVQAEYFALEGISKLLNTIKIIKSKLNPALEIEGFLLTMYDSRLRQANQIYDEVKRHFQELVFSTVIQRNVKLSEAPSYGLPTILYDADSTGAKNHIALAKELISHNEK
;
A
#
# COMPACT_ATOMS: atom_id res chain seq x y z
N MET A 1 2.94 19.24 -3.05
CA MET A 1 2.33 18.56 -1.89
C MET A 1 2.19 17.09 -2.24
N GLY A 2 2.83 16.23 -1.47
CA GLY A 2 2.87 14.79 -1.76
C GLY A 2 1.51 14.12 -1.70
N LYS A 3 1.35 13.03 -2.44
CA LYS A 3 0.11 12.24 -2.49
C LYS A 3 0.20 11.04 -1.57
N ILE A 4 -0.78 10.88 -0.68
CA ILE A 4 -0.91 9.72 0.21
C ILE A 4 -1.84 8.70 -0.45
N ILE A 5 -1.34 7.48 -0.69
CA ILE A 5 -2.08 6.41 -1.34
C ILE A 5 -2.11 5.18 -0.43
N ALA A 6 -3.29 4.73 -0.04
CA ALA A 6 -3.43 3.47 0.69
C ALA A 6 -3.53 2.28 -0.29
N LEU A 7 -2.86 1.17 0.03
CA LEU A 7 -3.05 -0.09 -0.68
C LEU A 7 -3.91 -1.00 0.21
N ALA A 8 -5.18 -1.17 -0.14
CA ALA A 8 -6.16 -1.85 0.70
C ALA A 8 -6.97 -2.89 -0.06
N ASN A 9 -7.17 -4.04 0.57
CA ASN A 9 -8.16 -5.05 0.20
C ASN A 9 -8.44 -5.91 1.44
N GLN A 10 -9.70 -6.27 1.65
CA GLN A 10 -10.11 -7.09 2.81
C GLN A 10 -9.59 -8.53 2.73
N LYS A 11 -9.37 -9.04 1.53
CA LYS A 11 -8.85 -10.41 1.33
C LYS A 11 -7.34 -10.44 1.50
N GLY A 12 -6.84 -11.42 2.25
CA GLY A 12 -5.41 -11.72 2.32
C GLY A 12 -4.89 -12.31 1.01
N GLY A 13 -3.60 -12.11 0.71
CA GLY A 13 -2.98 -12.72 -0.48
C GLY A 13 -3.24 -12.01 -1.81
N GLU A 14 -3.91 -10.85 -1.82
CA GLU A 14 -4.21 -10.07 -3.04
C GLU A 14 -3.01 -9.26 -3.58
N GLY A 15 -1.84 -9.38 -2.96
CA GLY A 15 -0.62 -8.70 -3.42
C GLY A 15 -0.46 -7.25 -2.92
N LYS A 16 -1.15 -6.82 -1.85
CA LYS A 16 -1.00 -5.47 -1.27
C LYS A 16 0.46 -5.13 -0.97
N THR A 17 1.06 -5.86 -0.05
CA THR A 17 2.46 -5.65 0.39
C THR A 17 3.45 -5.77 -0.77
N THR A 18 3.29 -6.79 -1.62
CA THR A 18 4.13 -6.95 -2.82
C THR A 18 4.04 -5.73 -3.73
N THR A 19 2.82 -5.21 -3.95
CA THR A 19 2.61 -4.01 -4.77
C THR A 19 3.18 -2.78 -4.06
N THR A 20 2.97 -2.61 -2.75
CA THR A 20 3.50 -1.47 -1.98
C THR A 20 5.02 -1.39 -2.12
N ILE A 21 5.74 -2.47 -1.82
CA ILE A 21 7.20 -2.54 -1.90
C ILE A 21 7.69 -2.20 -3.32
N ASN A 22 7.15 -2.87 -4.31
CA ASN A 22 7.68 -2.78 -5.67
C ASN A 22 7.23 -1.52 -6.42
N LEU A 23 6.04 -1.00 -6.14
CA LEU A 23 5.58 0.30 -6.64
C LEU A 23 6.42 1.43 -6.03
N ALA A 24 6.66 1.39 -4.71
CA ALA A 24 7.49 2.38 -4.03
C ALA A 24 8.92 2.40 -4.60
N ALA A 25 9.55 1.23 -4.74
CA ALA A 25 10.88 1.12 -5.33
C ALA A 25 10.90 1.58 -6.80
N SER A 26 9.85 1.29 -7.58
CA SER A 26 9.73 1.73 -8.97
C SER A 26 9.57 3.25 -9.09
N LEU A 27 8.75 3.87 -8.22
CA LEU A 27 8.61 5.33 -8.15
C LEU A 27 9.94 5.99 -7.77
N ALA A 28 10.65 5.43 -6.77
CA ALA A 28 11.96 5.92 -6.33
C ALA A 28 13.02 5.83 -7.46
N THR A 29 13.01 4.75 -8.24
CA THR A 29 13.88 4.59 -9.42
C THR A 29 13.55 5.61 -10.52
N LEU A 30 12.31 6.14 -10.53
CA LEU A 30 11.87 7.24 -11.40
C LEU A 30 12.08 8.62 -10.73
N GLU A 31 13.03 8.72 -9.80
CA GLU A 31 13.47 9.94 -9.12
C GLU A 31 12.41 10.62 -8.24
N LYS A 32 11.33 9.90 -7.85
CA LYS A 32 10.36 10.41 -6.88
C LYS A 32 10.83 10.12 -5.45
N LYS A 33 10.59 11.05 -4.53
CA LYS A 33 10.80 10.85 -3.09
C LYS A 33 9.62 10.07 -2.54
N VAL A 34 9.85 8.87 -2.03
CA VAL A 34 8.80 7.94 -1.62
C VAL A 34 8.96 7.53 -0.17
N LEU A 35 7.86 7.54 0.57
CA LEU A 35 7.76 6.97 1.91
C LEU A 35 6.78 5.79 1.87
N VAL A 36 7.20 4.64 2.37
CA VAL A 36 6.29 3.54 2.71
C VAL A 36 5.95 3.63 4.18
N VAL A 37 4.66 3.50 4.50
CA VAL A 37 4.17 3.34 5.87
C VAL A 37 3.61 1.93 5.99
N ASP A 38 4.29 1.08 6.74
CA ASP A 38 3.82 -0.27 7.00
C ASP A 38 2.77 -0.22 8.12
N ALA A 39 1.51 -0.46 7.78
CA ALA A 39 0.38 -0.44 8.70
C ALA A 39 -0.19 -1.86 8.93
N ASP A 40 0.63 -2.91 8.68
CA ASP A 40 0.30 -4.29 9.01
C ASP A 40 1.17 -4.76 10.20
N PRO A 41 0.57 -5.27 11.28
CA PRO A 41 1.32 -5.83 12.41
C PRO A 41 2.31 -6.96 12.04
N GLN A 42 2.14 -7.58 10.88
CA GLN A 42 3.08 -8.59 10.38
C GLN A 42 4.39 -8.00 9.87
N ALA A 43 4.46 -6.68 9.64
CA ALA A 43 5.64 -5.93 9.22
C ALA A 43 6.33 -6.49 7.96
N ASN A 44 5.53 -7.02 7.03
CA ASN A 44 6.05 -7.64 5.81
C ASN A 44 6.62 -6.60 4.83
N ALA A 45 6.06 -5.38 4.78
CA ALA A 45 6.60 -4.30 3.94
C ALA A 45 7.94 -3.82 4.51
N SER A 46 8.05 -3.69 5.83
CA SER A 46 9.28 -3.33 6.53
C SER A 46 10.41 -4.32 6.24
N SER A 47 10.15 -5.61 6.46
CA SER A 47 11.13 -6.69 6.19
C SER A 47 11.51 -6.76 4.71
N GLY A 48 10.54 -6.62 3.81
CA GLY A 48 10.76 -6.66 2.36
C GLY A 48 11.51 -5.45 1.80
N LEU A 49 11.68 -4.39 2.60
CA LEU A 49 12.51 -3.22 2.32
C LEU A 49 13.83 -3.20 3.12
N GLY A 50 14.18 -4.32 3.78
CA GLY A 50 15.47 -4.53 4.44
C GLY A 50 15.56 -3.99 5.86
N VAL A 51 14.45 -3.55 6.48
CA VAL A 51 14.48 -3.09 7.87
C VAL A 51 14.56 -4.28 8.82
N ASP A 52 15.55 -4.27 9.72
CA ASP A 52 15.60 -5.20 10.85
C ASP A 52 14.63 -4.73 11.95
N ILE A 53 13.44 -5.30 11.93
CA ILE A 53 12.35 -4.94 12.85
C ILE A 53 12.74 -5.14 14.32
N LYS A 54 13.67 -6.07 14.60
CA LYS A 54 14.10 -6.36 15.98
C LYS A 54 14.98 -5.26 16.57
N GLN A 55 15.61 -4.46 15.69
CA GLN A 55 16.47 -3.34 16.08
C GLN A 55 15.77 -1.99 15.94
N ALA A 56 14.55 -1.95 15.41
CA ALA A 56 13.79 -0.72 15.29
C ALA A 56 13.33 -0.24 16.67
N GLU A 57 13.89 0.88 17.14
CA GLU A 57 13.55 1.50 18.43
C GLU A 57 12.21 2.25 18.36
N CYS A 58 11.82 2.70 17.19
CA CYS A 58 10.58 3.43 16.93
C CYS A 58 9.91 2.91 15.65
N THR A 59 8.61 2.70 15.73
CA THR A 59 7.77 2.18 14.66
C THR A 59 6.50 3.02 14.53
N ILE A 60 5.65 2.70 13.56
CA ILE A 60 4.33 3.36 13.43
C ILE A 60 3.48 3.21 14.70
N TYR A 61 3.69 2.16 15.51
CA TYR A 61 2.96 1.95 16.76
C TYR A 61 3.22 3.09 17.75
N GLU A 62 4.49 3.44 18.00
CA GLU A 62 4.85 4.52 18.92
C GLU A 62 4.36 5.88 18.42
N CYS A 63 4.36 6.09 17.10
CA CYS A 63 3.81 7.30 16.48
C CYS A 63 2.31 7.44 16.69
N ILE A 64 1.55 6.34 16.54
CA ILE A 64 0.08 6.32 16.70
C ILE A 64 -0.32 6.55 18.16
N ILE A 65 0.44 6.02 19.11
CA ILE A 65 0.13 6.14 20.54
C ILE A 65 0.72 7.43 21.15
N ASP A 66 1.18 8.36 20.32
CA ASP A 66 1.75 9.67 20.70
C ASP A 66 2.96 9.57 21.64
N ARG A 67 3.77 8.55 21.44
CA ARG A 67 4.99 8.32 22.22
C ARG A 67 6.26 8.79 21.52
N ALA A 68 6.21 8.95 20.19
CA ALA A 68 7.36 9.32 19.39
C ALA A 68 7.03 10.30 18.26
N ASN A 69 8.04 11.09 17.86
CA ASN A 69 7.95 11.89 16.64
C ASN A 69 8.02 10.96 15.42
N VAL A 70 7.17 11.17 14.45
CA VAL A 70 7.09 10.35 13.24
C VAL A 70 8.42 10.29 12.45
N ARG A 71 9.26 11.32 12.56
CA ARG A 71 10.58 11.33 11.91
C ARG A 71 11.56 10.34 12.54
N ASP A 72 11.39 10.02 13.82
CA ASP A 72 12.23 9.06 14.53
C ASP A 72 11.92 7.61 14.09
N ALA A 73 10.78 7.37 13.46
CA ALA A 73 10.36 6.08 12.93
C ALA A 73 10.74 5.86 11.46
N ILE A 74 11.37 6.86 10.80
CA ILE A 74 11.78 6.75 9.40
C ILE A 74 13.11 6.03 9.30
N HIS A 75 13.13 4.94 8.54
CA HIS A 75 14.31 4.16 8.22
C HIS A 75 14.72 4.36 6.76
N ASP A 76 16.03 4.33 6.52
CA ASP A 76 16.61 4.30 5.19
C ASP A 76 16.41 2.91 4.55
N THR A 77 16.41 2.88 3.22
CA THR A 77 16.44 1.63 2.44
C THR A 77 17.64 1.63 1.49
N GLU A 78 17.83 0.55 0.75
CA GLU A 78 18.88 0.45 -0.28
C GLU A 78 18.70 1.46 -1.44
N ILE A 79 17.58 2.18 -1.51
CA ILE A 79 17.31 3.23 -2.51
C ILE A 79 17.22 4.58 -1.79
N ASP A 80 18.13 5.49 -2.05
CA ASP A 80 18.26 6.78 -1.33
C ASP A 80 16.96 7.59 -1.25
N THR A 81 16.14 7.55 -2.31
CA THR A 81 14.88 8.29 -2.41
C THR A 81 13.68 7.52 -1.86
N LEU A 82 13.88 6.31 -1.34
CA LEU A 82 12.87 5.45 -0.71
C LEU A 82 13.14 5.33 0.78
N LYS A 83 12.17 5.72 1.59
CA LYS A 83 12.21 5.57 3.05
C LYS A 83 11.02 4.72 3.50
N VAL A 84 11.10 4.17 4.72
CA VAL A 84 10.02 3.38 5.29
C VAL A 84 9.82 3.70 6.77
N ILE A 85 8.57 3.84 7.18
CA ILE A 85 8.16 3.77 8.58
C ILE A 85 7.76 2.33 8.84
N SER A 86 8.52 1.67 9.72
CA SER A 86 8.34 0.25 9.99
C SER A 86 7.14 -0.04 10.88
N SER A 87 6.64 -1.28 10.80
CA SER A 87 5.64 -1.83 11.70
C SER A 87 6.26 -2.81 12.69
N HIS A 88 5.49 -3.15 13.71
CA HIS A 88 5.80 -4.19 14.67
C HIS A 88 4.53 -4.87 15.16
N ILE A 89 4.63 -6.10 15.70
CA ILE A 89 3.47 -6.85 16.23
C ILE A 89 2.69 -6.07 17.31
N ASN A 90 3.34 -5.16 18.02
CA ASN A 90 2.69 -4.27 18.99
C ASN A 90 1.58 -3.42 18.40
N LEU A 91 1.57 -3.21 17.07
CA LEU A 91 0.51 -2.47 16.38
C LEU A 91 -0.89 -3.09 16.59
N VAL A 92 -0.97 -4.39 16.92
CA VAL A 92 -2.22 -5.04 17.36
C VAL A 92 -2.76 -4.36 18.64
N GLY A 93 -1.87 -3.96 19.56
CA GLY A 93 -2.23 -3.26 20.79
C GLY A 93 -2.79 -1.86 20.53
N ALA A 94 -2.31 -1.18 19.50
CA ALA A 94 -2.76 0.16 19.16
C ALA A 94 -4.28 0.24 18.90
N GLU A 95 -4.88 -0.77 18.29
CA GLU A 95 -6.34 -0.81 18.08
C GLU A 95 -7.12 -0.76 19.39
N ILE A 96 -6.62 -1.41 20.44
CA ILE A 96 -7.23 -1.42 21.77
C ILE A 96 -6.98 -0.09 22.47
N GLU A 97 -5.76 0.41 22.43
CA GLU A 97 -5.35 1.65 23.11
C GLU A 97 -6.05 2.87 22.53
N MET A 98 -6.26 2.91 21.22
CA MET A 98 -7.00 3.98 20.54
C MET A 98 -8.50 4.00 20.87
N LEU A 99 -9.11 2.93 21.41
CA LEU A 99 -10.56 2.88 21.63
C LEU A 99 -11.08 4.05 22.48
N ASN A 100 -10.29 4.53 23.42
CA ASN A 100 -10.64 5.61 24.33
C ASN A 100 -10.15 6.98 23.87
N LEU A 101 -9.44 7.08 22.74
CA LEU A 101 -8.93 8.35 22.22
C LEU A 101 -10.00 9.10 21.42
N LYS A 102 -10.02 10.42 21.59
CA LYS A 102 -10.83 11.31 20.74
C LYS A 102 -10.27 11.33 19.32
N ASN A 103 -11.13 11.34 18.32
CA ASN A 103 -10.76 11.38 16.90
C ASN A 103 -9.84 10.21 16.48
N ARG A 104 -9.98 9.07 17.13
CA ARG A 104 -9.14 7.88 16.93
C ARG A 104 -9.04 7.42 15.48
N GLU A 105 -10.00 7.76 14.64
CA GLU A 105 -10.01 7.44 13.21
C GLU A 105 -9.12 8.37 12.36
N LYS A 106 -8.59 9.46 12.96
CA LYS A 106 -7.78 10.50 12.28
C LYS A 106 -6.33 10.57 12.74
N ILE A 107 -5.92 9.72 13.67
CA ILE A 107 -4.60 9.79 14.29
C ILE A 107 -3.50 9.65 13.23
N LEU A 108 -3.60 8.67 12.34
CA LEU A 108 -2.60 8.48 11.29
C LEU A 108 -2.54 9.67 10.32
N LYS A 109 -3.66 10.32 10.04
CA LYS A 109 -3.70 11.56 9.25
C LYS A 109 -2.89 12.67 9.90
N GLU A 110 -3.02 12.83 11.21
CA GLU A 110 -2.28 13.85 11.99
C GLU A 110 -0.80 13.49 12.06
N VAL A 111 -0.46 12.21 12.25
CA VAL A 111 0.92 11.69 12.27
C VAL A 111 1.63 11.94 10.93
N LEU A 112 0.97 11.71 9.81
CA LEU A 112 1.58 11.84 8.47
C LEU A 112 1.55 13.27 7.91
N ALA A 113 0.75 14.16 8.47
CA ALA A 113 0.59 15.53 7.96
C ALA A 113 1.93 16.29 7.79
N PRO A 114 2.88 16.26 8.75
CA PRO A 114 4.15 16.98 8.59
C PRO A 114 5.06 16.40 7.51
N LEU A 115 4.85 15.17 7.07
CA LEU A 115 5.68 14.49 6.05
C LEU A 115 5.18 14.74 4.62
N LYS A 116 3.96 15.24 4.46
CA LYS A 116 3.31 15.37 3.14
C LYS A 116 4.03 16.36 2.19
N GLU A 117 4.87 17.24 2.70
CA GLU A 117 5.66 18.18 1.89
C GLU A 117 7.09 17.67 1.61
N GLU A 118 7.51 16.61 2.32
CA GLU A 118 8.86 16.07 2.21
C GLU A 118 8.97 14.98 1.13
N PHE A 119 7.84 14.31 0.82
CA PHE A 119 7.76 13.21 -0.13
C PHE A 119 6.79 13.50 -1.27
N ASP A 120 7.09 12.98 -2.47
CA ASP A 120 6.18 13.05 -3.62
C ASP A 120 5.02 12.06 -3.46
N TYR A 121 5.32 10.87 -2.92
CA TYR A 121 4.35 9.80 -2.63
C TYR A 121 4.56 9.23 -1.24
N ILE A 122 3.45 9.00 -0.53
CA ILE A 122 3.41 8.24 0.72
C ILE A 122 2.48 7.05 0.47
N LEU A 123 3.03 5.82 0.47
CA LEU A 123 2.26 4.59 0.26
C LEU A 123 2.01 3.91 1.59
N ILE A 124 0.75 3.64 1.93
CA ILE A 124 0.38 2.96 3.18
C ILE A 124 0.02 1.51 2.86
N ASP A 125 0.83 0.55 3.35
CA ASP A 125 0.52 -0.88 3.25
C ASP A 125 -0.48 -1.28 4.33
N CYS A 126 -1.71 -1.59 3.93
CA CYS A 126 -2.78 -1.92 4.86
C CYS A 126 -2.86 -3.43 5.12
N SER A 127 -3.11 -3.81 6.38
CA SER A 127 -3.46 -5.19 6.73
C SER A 127 -4.75 -5.64 6.02
N PRO A 128 -5.01 -6.95 5.90
CA PRO A 128 -6.25 -7.45 5.28
C PRO A 128 -7.50 -7.22 6.14
N SER A 129 -7.34 -6.79 7.38
CA SER A 129 -8.48 -6.43 8.24
C SER A 129 -9.07 -5.07 7.86
N LEU A 130 -10.37 -4.88 8.10
CA LEU A 130 -11.01 -3.56 8.07
C LEU A 130 -11.12 -2.97 9.49
N GLY A 131 -10.08 -3.19 10.31
CA GLY A 131 -9.97 -2.66 11.66
C GLY A 131 -9.67 -1.16 11.72
N LEU A 132 -9.44 -0.66 12.94
CA LEU A 132 -9.24 0.76 13.18
C LEU A 132 -7.99 1.31 12.50
N ILE A 133 -6.93 0.50 12.36
CA ILE A 133 -5.71 0.89 11.63
C ILE A 133 -6.01 1.12 10.14
N THR A 134 -6.74 0.21 9.49
CA THR A 134 -7.13 0.38 8.08
C THR A 134 -8.07 1.58 7.90
N ILE A 135 -8.98 1.83 8.84
CA ILE A 135 -9.82 3.04 8.82
C ILE A 135 -8.96 4.29 8.92
N ASN A 136 -7.93 4.31 9.78
CA ASN A 136 -6.97 5.40 9.87
C ASN A 136 -6.20 5.60 8.56
N ALA A 137 -5.71 4.54 7.95
CA ALA A 137 -5.01 4.59 6.67
C ALA A 137 -5.88 5.24 5.57
N LEU A 138 -7.12 4.77 5.42
CA LEU A 138 -8.07 5.33 4.44
C LEU A 138 -8.52 6.76 4.79
N THR A 139 -8.52 7.12 6.07
CA THR A 139 -8.84 8.50 6.52
C THR A 139 -7.68 9.46 6.23
N ALA A 140 -6.44 8.98 6.30
CA ALA A 140 -5.23 9.75 5.99
C ALA A 140 -4.98 9.88 4.48
N ALA A 141 -5.39 8.89 3.69
CA ALA A 141 -5.10 8.79 2.26
C ALA A 141 -5.87 9.82 1.42
N ASP A 142 -5.23 10.30 0.35
CA ASP A 142 -5.89 11.06 -0.72
C ASP A 142 -6.61 10.09 -1.67
N SER A 143 -6.03 8.89 -1.88
CA SER A 143 -6.65 7.87 -2.73
C SER A 143 -6.27 6.44 -2.29
N VAL A 144 -6.94 5.45 -2.88
CA VAL A 144 -6.71 4.04 -2.58
C VAL A 144 -6.50 3.22 -3.86
N ILE A 145 -5.39 2.47 -3.91
CA ILE A 145 -5.18 1.40 -4.90
C ILE A 145 -5.76 0.12 -4.30
N ILE A 146 -6.54 -0.60 -5.11
CA ILE A 146 -7.19 -1.85 -4.72
C ILE A 146 -6.57 -2.99 -5.54
N PRO A 147 -5.55 -3.70 -5.01
CA PRO A 147 -5.03 -4.90 -5.64
C PRO A 147 -6.10 -6.00 -5.64
N VAL A 148 -6.26 -6.66 -6.77
CA VAL A 148 -7.30 -7.68 -7.01
C VAL A 148 -6.65 -8.88 -7.69
N GLN A 149 -6.60 -10.02 -7.02
CA GLN A 149 -6.18 -11.25 -7.65
C GLN A 149 -7.23 -11.72 -8.66
N ALA A 150 -6.80 -12.12 -9.85
CA ALA A 150 -7.71 -12.56 -10.92
C ALA A 150 -8.29 -13.96 -10.63
N GLU A 151 -9.09 -14.08 -9.55
CA GLU A 151 -9.77 -15.29 -9.07
C GLU A 151 -11.27 -15.09 -8.85
N TYR A 152 -12.04 -16.19 -8.79
CA TYR A 152 -13.51 -16.20 -8.79
C TYR A 152 -14.17 -15.32 -7.70
N PHE A 153 -13.58 -15.23 -6.50
CA PHE A 153 -14.16 -14.44 -5.41
C PHE A 153 -13.67 -12.97 -5.38
N ALA A 154 -13.00 -12.50 -6.43
CA ALA A 154 -12.45 -11.14 -6.48
C ALA A 154 -13.52 -10.06 -6.27
N LEU A 155 -14.65 -10.15 -6.95
CA LEU A 155 -15.73 -9.15 -6.91
C LEU A 155 -16.44 -9.06 -5.55
N GLU A 156 -16.55 -10.17 -4.81
CA GLU A 156 -17.16 -10.14 -3.47
C GLU A 156 -16.31 -9.33 -2.49
N GLY A 157 -14.98 -9.54 -2.50
CA GLY A 157 -14.04 -8.78 -1.67
C GLY A 157 -14.06 -7.28 -1.99
N ILE A 158 -14.11 -6.93 -3.27
CA ILE A 158 -14.21 -5.54 -3.74
C ILE A 158 -15.48 -4.87 -3.19
N SER A 159 -16.64 -5.52 -3.27
CA SER A 159 -17.92 -4.95 -2.81
C SER A 159 -17.91 -4.54 -1.34
N LYS A 160 -17.33 -5.37 -0.48
CA LYS A 160 -17.20 -5.09 0.96
C LYS A 160 -16.29 -3.88 1.22
N LEU A 161 -15.14 -3.82 0.53
CA LEU A 161 -14.22 -2.69 0.64
C LEU A 161 -14.85 -1.39 0.13
N LEU A 162 -15.55 -1.42 -1.01
CA LEU A 162 -16.24 -0.24 -1.56
C LEU A 162 -17.30 0.32 -0.59
N ASN A 163 -18.04 -0.55 0.12
CA ASN A 163 -18.94 -0.10 1.18
C ASN A 163 -18.20 0.61 2.31
N THR A 164 -17.05 0.09 2.73
CA THR A 164 -16.21 0.73 3.75
C THR A 164 -15.69 2.08 3.25
N ILE A 165 -15.17 2.17 2.03
CA ILE A 165 -14.73 3.43 1.41
C ILE A 165 -15.89 4.45 1.39
N LYS A 166 -17.10 4.03 1.01
CA LYS A 166 -18.29 4.89 1.00
C LYS A 166 -18.60 5.46 2.39
N ILE A 167 -18.49 4.65 3.43
CA ILE A 167 -18.71 5.09 4.82
C ILE A 167 -17.62 6.10 5.22
N ILE A 168 -16.36 5.82 4.91
CA ILE A 168 -15.23 6.72 5.21
C ILE A 168 -15.39 8.05 4.47
N LYS A 169 -15.72 8.02 3.18
CA LYS A 169 -15.99 9.25 2.40
C LYS A 169 -17.12 10.08 3.02
N SER A 170 -18.17 9.44 3.50
CA SER A 170 -19.33 10.18 4.04
C SER A 170 -19.09 10.77 5.43
N LYS A 171 -18.18 10.19 6.24
CA LYS A 171 -18.07 10.56 7.67
C LYS A 171 -16.70 11.09 8.08
N LEU A 172 -15.62 10.66 7.45
CA LEU A 172 -14.26 10.87 7.91
C LEU A 172 -13.38 11.60 6.90
N ASN A 173 -13.41 11.20 5.62
CA ASN A 173 -12.56 11.72 4.56
C ASN A 173 -13.33 11.89 3.24
N PRO A 174 -14.07 12.99 3.05
CA PRO A 174 -14.86 13.24 1.83
C PRO A 174 -14.00 13.32 0.55
N ALA A 175 -12.71 13.62 0.69
CA ALA A 175 -11.78 13.76 -0.43
C ALA A 175 -11.17 12.42 -0.88
N LEU A 176 -11.37 11.32 -0.13
CA LEU A 176 -10.81 10.02 -0.50
C LEU A 176 -11.32 9.57 -1.88
N GLU A 177 -10.43 9.26 -2.79
CA GLU A 177 -10.75 8.75 -4.12
C GLU A 177 -10.28 7.31 -4.32
N ILE A 178 -10.81 6.63 -5.34
CA ILE A 178 -10.26 5.36 -5.80
C ILE A 178 -9.21 5.69 -6.85
N GLU A 179 -7.94 5.40 -6.57
CA GLU A 179 -6.84 5.57 -7.52
C GLU A 179 -6.97 4.59 -8.68
N GLY A 180 -7.30 3.34 -8.34
CA GLY A 180 -7.57 2.33 -9.34
C GLY A 180 -7.60 0.91 -8.77
N PHE A 181 -8.16 0.02 -9.59
CA PHE A 181 -8.13 -1.43 -9.38
C PHE A 181 -6.93 -2.01 -10.13
N LEU A 182 -6.05 -2.70 -9.42
CA LEU A 182 -4.85 -3.32 -9.99
C LEU A 182 -4.99 -4.83 -10.01
N LEU A 183 -5.05 -5.43 -11.19
CA LEU A 183 -5.03 -6.88 -11.29
C LEU A 183 -3.64 -7.43 -10.97
N THR A 184 -3.59 -8.36 -10.03
CA THR A 184 -2.38 -9.00 -9.54
C THR A 184 -2.38 -10.51 -9.83
N MET A 185 -1.18 -11.12 -9.82
CA MET A 185 -0.98 -12.55 -10.09
C MET A 185 -1.68 -13.02 -11.38
N TYR A 186 -1.78 -12.11 -12.34
CA TYR A 186 -2.45 -12.35 -13.60
C TYR A 186 -1.66 -13.34 -14.47
N ASP A 187 -2.37 -14.31 -15.02
CA ASP A 187 -1.83 -15.24 -16.00
C ASP A 187 -2.75 -15.26 -17.24
N SER A 188 -2.29 -14.63 -18.33
CA SER A 188 -3.05 -14.49 -19.57
C SER A 188 -3.40 -15.81 -20.26
N ARG A 189 -2.72 -16.91 -19.90
CA ARG A 189 -2.99 -18.26 -20.42
C ARG A 189 -4.24 -18.88 -19.79
N LEU A 190 -4.67 -18.36 -18.63
CA LEU A 190 -5.83 -18.87 -17.91
C LEU A 190 -7.10 -18.16 -18.38
N ARG A 191 -8.05 -18.92 -18.94
CA ARG A 191 -9.35 -18.38 -19.37
C ARG A 191 -10.08 -17.67 -18.25
N GLN A 192 -10.01 -18.22 -17.02
CA GLN A 192 -10.64 -17.63 -15.85
C GLN A 192 -10.06 -16.24 -15.52
N ALA A 193 -8.74 -16.07 -15.57
CA ALA A 193 -8.10 -14.80 -15.30
C ALA A 193 -8.54 -13.71 -16.32
N ASN A 194 -8.63 -14.09 -17.60
CA ASN A 194 -9.13 -13.20 -18.64
C ASN A 194 -10.58 -12.80 -18.41
N GLN A 195 -11.46 -13.74 -18.04
CA GLN A 195 -12.86 -13.47 -17.75
C GLN A 195 -13.02 -12.49 -16.59
N ILE A 196 -12.24 -12.66 -15.52
CA ILE A 196 -12.27 -11.76 -14.36
C ILE A 196 -11.73 -10.37 -14.72
N TYR A 197 -10.65 -10.31 -15.50
CA TYR A 197 -10.14 -9.03 -16.03
C TYR A 197 -11.25 -8.27 -16.78
N ASP A 198 -11.91 -8.94 -17.73
CA ASP A 198 -12.99 -8.34 -18.53
C ASP A 198 -14.17 -7.90 -17.64
N GLU A 199 -14.51 -8.67 -16.62
CA GLU A 199 -15.59 -8.38 -15.69
C GLU A 199 -15.25 -7.17 -14.79
N VAL A 200 -14.06 -7.12 -14.21
CA VAL A 200 -13.58 -5.97 -13.43
C VAL A 200 -13.55 -4.72 -14.32
N LYS A 201 -13.03 -4.84 -15.53
CA LYS A 201 -12.99 -3.71 -16.48
C LYS A 201 -14.37 -3.25 -16.92
N ARG A 202 -15.34 -4.15 -17.09
CA ARG A 202 -16.73 -3.81 -17.40
C ARG A 202 -17.42 -3.02 -16.28
N HIS A 203 -17.13 -3.39 -15.01
CA HIS A 203 -17.76 -2.75 -13.85
C HIS A 203 -17.10 -1.43 -13.47
N PHE A 204 -15.78 -1.31 -13.61
CA PHE A 204 -15.02 -0.18 -13.07
C PHE A 204 -14.34 0.68 -14.15
N GLN A 205 -14.38 0.26 -15.42
CA GLN A 205 -13.97 1.04 -16.60
C GLN A 205 -12.61 1.74 -16.44
N GLU A 206 -12.61 3.07 -16.44
CA GLU A 206 -11.41 3.90 -16.36
C GLU A 206 -10.66 3.80 -15.03
N LEU A 207 -11.30 3.25 -13.99
CA LEU A 207 -10.66 3.00 -12.69
C LEU A 207 -9.80 1.73 -12.68
N VAL A 208 -9.74 0.95 -13.76
CA VAL A 208 -8.89 -0.23 -13.83
C VAL A 208 -7.57 0.15 -14.49
N PHE A 209 -6.46 -0.04 -13.77
CA PHE A 209 -5.14 0.17 -14.35
C PHE A 209 -4.96 -0.64 -15.64
N SER A 210 -4.35 -0.04 -16.64
CA SER A 210 -3.99 -0.71 -17.90
C SER A 210 -2.87 -1.74 -17.65
N THR A 211 -2.00 -1.43 -16.70
CA THR A 211 -0.95 -2.32 -16.24
C THR A 211 -1.53 -3.43 -15.36
N VAL A 212 -1.10 -4.68 -15.60
CA VAL A 212 -1.38 -5.84 -14.75
C VAL A 212 -0.09 -6.38 -14.16
N ILE A 213 -0.14 -6.89 -12.93
CA ILE A 213 1.00 -7.55 -12.30
C ILE A 213 0.90 -9.06 -12.57
N GLN A 214 1.76 -9.55 -13.45
CA GLN A 214 1.78 -10.95 -13.81
C GLN A 214 2.34 -11.82 -12.66
N ARG A 215 1.88 -13.06 -12.58
CA ARG A 215 2.45 -14.04 -11.65
C ARG A 215 3.93 -14.23 -11.95
N ASN A 216 4.79 -13.95 -10.98
CA ASN A 216 6.24 -14.01 -11.15
C ASN A 216 6.91 -14.45 -9.83
N VAL A 217 7.76 -15.48 -9.91
CA VAL A 217 8.43 -16.05 -8.73
C VAL A 217 9.38 -15.07 -8.07
N LYS A 218 9.98 -14.15 -8.83
CA LYS A 218 10.91 -13.14 -8.30
C LYS A 218 10.25 -12.18 -7.31
N LEU A 219 8.95 -11.91 -7.47
CA LEU A 219 8.17 -11.12 -6.51
C LEU A 219 8.02 -11.81 -5.15
N SER A 220 8.10 -13.14 -5.09
CA SER A 220 8.05 -13.89 -3.83
C SER A 220 9.43 -14.21 -3.25
N GLU A 221 10.46 -14.26 -4.08
CA GLU A 221 11.84 -14.50 -3.63
C GLU A 221 12.47 -13.24 -3.03
N ALA A 222 12.35 -12.10 -3.69
CA ALA A 222 13.02 -10.85 -3.34
C ALA A 222 12.84 -10.40 -1.87
N PRO A 223 11.63 -10.48 -1.26
CA PRO A 223 11.44 -10.10 0.14
C PRO A 223 12.26 -10.93 1.14
N SER A 224 12.61 -12.19 0.81
CA SER A 224 13.46 -13.01 1.68
C SER A 224 14.91 -12.51 1.77
N TYR A 225 15.30 -11.63 0.86
CA TYR A 225 16.58 -10.92 0.85
C TYR A 225 16.48 -9.48 1.35
N GLY A 226 15.28 -9.04 1.80
CA GLY A 226 15.03 -7.66 2.19
C GLY A 226 15.11 -6.66 1.03
N LEU A 227 14.88 -7.10 -0.20
CA LEU A 227 15.03 -6.29 -1.40
C LEU A 227 13.71 -6.19 -2.20
N PRO A 228 13.39 -5.01 -2.77
CA PRO A 228 12.38 -4.93 -3.81
C PRO A 228 12.86 -5.66 -5.07
N THR A 229 11.91 -6.16 -5.86
CA THR A 229 12.24 -7.03 -7.02
C THR A 229 13.13 -6.34 -8.06
N ILE A 230 13.04 -5.01 -8.19
CA ILE A 230 13.89 -4.26 -9.12
C ILE A 230 15.39 -4.31 -8.75
N LEU A 231 15.72 -4.40 -7.45
CA LEU A 231 17.10 -4.58 -6.99
C LEU A 231 17.50 -6.05 -7.01
N TYR A 232 16.56 -6.97 -6.82
CA TYR A 232 16.81 -8.41 -6.83
C TYR A 232 17.01 -8.96 -8.24
N ASP A 233 16.12 -8.60 -9.18
CA ASP A 233 16.14 -9.01 -10.60
C ASP A 233 15.37 -7.98 -11.44
N ALA A 234 16.09 -6.94 -11.90
CA ALA A 234 15.53 -5.83 -12.68
C ALA A 234 14.93 -6.28 -14.03
N ASP A 235 15.42 -7.39 -14.59
CA ASP A 235 14.95 -7.91 -15.86
C ASP A 235 13.69 -8.76 -15.75
N SER A 236 13.31 -9.15 -14.55
CA SER A 236 12.11 -9.94 -14.29
C SER A 236 10.83 -9.25 -14.78
N THR A 237 9.85 -10.05 -15.15
CA THR A 237 8.52 -9.55 -15.52
C THR A 237 7.88 -8.78 -14.37
N GLY A 238 8.10 -9.24 -13.12
CA GLY A 238 7.59 -8.57 -11.93
C GLY A 238 8.12 -7.15 -11.77
N ALA A 239 9.43 -6.93 -11.94
CA ALA A 239 10.04 -5.60 -11.90
C ALA A 239 9.52 -4.71 -13.03
N LYS A 240 9.50 -5.22 -14.27
CA LYS A 240 9.00 -4.47 -15.44
C LYS A 240 7.53 -4.06 -15.31
N ASN A 241 6.68 -4.93 -14.76
CA ASN A 241 5.27 -4.59 -14.53
C ASN A 241 5.13 -3.45 -13.50
N HIS A 242 5.91 -3.45 -12.41
CA HIS A 242 5.83 -2.39 -11.40
C HIS A 242 6.40 -1.06 -11.89
N ILE A 243 7.44 -1.06 -12.75
CA ILE A 243 7.90 0.15 -13.44
C ILE A 243 6.80 0.70 -14.37
N ALA A 244 6.11 -0.16 -15.10
CA ALA A 244 4.98 0.26 -15.95
C ALA A 244 3.85 0.86 -15.10
N LEU A 245 3.50 0.23 -13.98
CA LEU A 245 2.51 0.73 -13.03
C LEU A 245 2.90 2.11 -12.46
N ALA A 246 4.18 2.28 -12.07
CA ALA A 246 4.67 3.56 -11.56
C ALA A 246 4.54 4.67 -12.60
N LYS A 247 4.90 4.40 -13.85
CA LYS A 247 4.74 5.37 -14.95
C LYS A 247 3.27 5.71 -15.22
N GLU A 248 2.38 4.72 -15.19
CA GLU A 248 0.94 4.92 -15.35
C GLU A 248 0.39 5.78 -14.22
N LEU A 249 0.76 5.49 -12.96
CA LEU A 249 0.37 6.26 -11.77
C LEU A 249 0.85 7.72 -11.85
N ILE A 250 2.11 7.97 -12.22
CA ILE A 250 2.63 9.32 -12.40
C ILE A 250 1.83 10.06 -13.47
N SER A 251 1.58 9.43 -14.61
CA SER A 251 0.81 10.04 -15.70
C SER A 251 -0.64 10.39 -15.32
N HIS A 252 -1.27 9.61 -14.43
CA HIS A 252 -2.61 9.91 -13.91
C HIS A 252 -2.60 11.12 -12.97
N ASN A 253 -1.52 11.30 -12.20
CA ASN A 253 -1.41 12.32 -11.16
C ASN A 253 -0.81 13.66 -11.62
N GLU A 254 -0.19 13.71 -12.80
CA GLU A 254 0.38 14.94 -13.39
C GLU A 254 -0.59 15.64 -14.37
N LYS A 255 -1.82 15.11 -14.52
CA LYS A 255 -2.90 15.73 -15.30
C LYS A 255 -3.70 16.69 -14.43
#